data_711c5f58fae89addeb15c0f1159844e5
#
_entry.id   711c5f58fae89addeb15c0f1159844e5
#
_cell.length_a   1.000
_cell.length_b   1.000
_cell.length_c   1.000
_cell.angle_alpha   90.00
_cell.angle_beta   90.00
_cell.angle_gamma   90.00
#
_symmetry.space_group_name_H-M   'P 1'
#
loop_
_entity.id
_entity.type
_entity.pdbx_description
1 polymer ?
#
loop_
_entity_poly.entity_id
_entity_poly.type
_entity_poly.pdbx_seq_one_letter_code
_entity_poly.pdbx_strand_id
1 'polypeptide(L)'
;MMSKKTIAYLGPPGTNTEQAALKYDSQAHLIPFPSVSAVATAVDTGIAGEGVVPIENSLEGSVNDTLDLLIHESRLLICRELVLDIENHLLVKPGTSAAGLKVIFSHPQALAQSRRFIERCYPKAQAVAALSTAAAVEEMMASNQPAAAVGNARAAELYGAQILARNIQDRSPNVTRFVVLSATDHAPTGRDKTSLAFTFKDDRPGLLYEVLGEFAKHNINLAKIESRPSKEALGRYVFLIDLEGHRQDKLIDEVLDRVKVKTSFFKVMGSYPKYQAVS
;
A
#
# COMPACT_ATOMS: atom_id res chain seq x y z
N MET A 1 12.23 -24.58 19.79
CA MET A 1 12.08 -24.06 18.43
C MET A 1 11.37 -22.72 18.56
N MET A 2 12.01 -21.61 18.18
CA MET A 2 11.29 -20.33 18.08
C MET A 2 10.20 -20.50 17.02
N SER A 3 8.96 -20.20 17.35
CA SER A 3 7.87 -20.23 16.39
C SER A 3 8.19 -19.22 15.27
N LYS A 4 8.10 -19.65 14.01
CA LYS A 4 8.30 -18.72 12.88
C LYS A 4 7.28 -17.59 13.02
N LYS A 5 7.75 -16.35 12.80
CA LYS A 5 6.89 -15.18 12.72
C LYS A 5 5.83 -15.40 11.64
N THR A 6 4.58 -15.13 11.95
CA THR A 6 3.47 -15.23 10.99
C THR A 6 3.04 -13.83 10.58
N ILE A 7 2.97 -13.59 9.26
CA ILE A 7 2.58 -12.30 8.68
C ILE A 7 1.36 -12.51 7.77
N ALA A 8 0.29 -11.80 8.09
CA ALA A 8 -0.87 -11.67 7.21
C ALA A 8 -0.58 -10.66 6.10
N TYR A 9 -1.07 -10.88 4.88
CA TYR A 9 -0.92 -9.89 3.82
C TYR A 9 -2.15 -9.85 2.91
N LEU A 10 -2.36 -8.72 2.21
CA LEU A 10 -3.43 -8.60 1.21
C LEU A 10 -3.07 -9.47 -0.01
N GLY A 11 -3.76 -10.62 -0.12
CA GLY A 11 -3.60 -11.60 -1.19
C GLY A 11 -4.26 -11.20 -2.51
N PRO A 12 -4.30 -12.12 -3.45
CA PRO A 12 -3.80 -13.50 -3.37
C PRO A 12 -2.26 -13.59 -3.44
N PRO A 13 -1.69 -14.83 -3.37
CA PRO A 13 -0.26 -15.05 -3.67
C PRO A 13 0.12 -14.54 -5.06
N GLY A 14 1.35 -14.07 -5.25
CA GLY A 14 1.82 -13.47 -6.51
C GLY A 14 1.56 -11.97 -6.61
N THR A 15 0.95 -11.33 -5.60
CA THR A 15 0.71 -9.87 -5.59
C THR A 15 1.95 -9.07 -5.17
N ASN A 16 1.93 -7.76 -5.45
CA ASN A 16 2.97 -6.84 -4.95
C ASN A 16 2.99 -6.78 -3.41
N THR A 17 1.85 -7.03 -2.75
CA THR A 17 1.79 -7.09 -1.29
C THR A 17 2.52 -8.32 -0.75
N GLU A 18 2.44 -9.48 -1.42
CA GLU A 18 3.29 -10.64 -1.07
C GLU A 18 4.76 -10.29 -1.21
N GLN A 19 5.16 -9.62 -2.30
CA GLN A 19 6.55 -9.18 -2.48
C GLN A 19 7.01 -8.25 -1.35
N ALA A 20 6.14 -7.33 -0.91
CA ALA A 20 6.43 -6.45 0.22
C ALA A 20 6.61 -7.26 1.51
N ALA A 21 5.75 -8.25 1.78
CA ALA A 21 5.85 -9.13 2.94
C ALA A 21 7.14 -9.97 2.92
N LEU A 22 7.51 -10.53 1.76
CA LEU A 22 8.78 -11.26 1.56
C LEU A 22 10.00 -10.36 1.74
N LYS A 23 9.95 -9.12 1.25
CA LYS A 23 11.02 -8.12 1.45
C LYS A 23 11.15 -7.73 2.92
N TYR A 24 10.04 -7.68 3.64
CA TYR A 24 10.01 -7.37 5.06
C TYR A 24 10.65 -8.50 5.88
N ASP A 25 10.20 -9.74 5.68
CA ASP A 25 10.74 -10.91 6.35
C ASP A 25 10.61 -12.16 5.46
N SER A 26 11.71 -12.54 4.80
CA SER A 26 11.76 -13.69 3.88
C SER A 26 11.66 -15.05 4.60
N GLN A 27 11.79 -15.09 5.93
CA GLN A 27 11.70 -16.31 6.72
C GLN A 27 10.35 -16.48 7.41
N ALA A 28 9.49 -15.46 7.39
CA ALA A 28 8.16 -15.53 8.00
C ALA A 28 7.26 -16.54 7.29
N HIS A 29 6.27 -17.04 8.02
CA HIS A 29 5.15 -17.75 7.43
C HIS A 29 4.11 -16.74 6.95
N LEU A 30 3.91 -16.64 5.64
CA LEU A 30 3.01 -15.68 5.01
C LEU A 30 1.62 -16.29 4.81
N ILE A 31 0.56 -15.59 5.23
CA ILE A 31 -0.83 -16.00 5.05
C ILE A 31 -1.58 -14.94 4.25
N PRO A 32 -2.12 -15.27 3.06
CA PRO A 32 -2.91 -14.35 2.25
C PRO A 32 -4.32 -14.18 2.81
N PHE A 33 -4.84 -12.95 2.77
CA PHE A 33 -6.21 -12.62 3.13
C PHE A 33 -6.88 -11.81 2.01
N PRO A 34 -8.21 -11.93 1.83
CA PRO A 34 -8.92 -11.36 0.69
C PRO A 34 -9.14 -9.85 0.74
N SER A 35 -8.97 -9.23 1.91
CA SER A 35 -9.20 -7.79 2.11
C SER A 35 -8.29 -7.20 3.18
N VAL A 36 -8.13 -5.89 3.17
CA VAL A 36 -7.37 -5.14 4.19
C VAL A 36 -7.98 -5.37 5.59
N SER A 37 -9.31 -5.37 5.71
CA SER A 37 -10.00 -5.64 6.98
C SER A 37 -9.75 -7.07 7.48
N ALA A 38 -9.68 -8.06 6.58
CA ALA A 38 -9.36 -9.43 6.96
C ALA A 38 -7.90 -9.58 7.43
N VAL A 39 -6.96 -8.84 6.83
CA VAL A 39 -5.57 -8.77 7.31
C VAL A 39 -5.52 -8.20 8.73
N ALA A 40 -6.22 -7.08 8.98
CA ALA A 40 -6.27 -6.49 10.31
C ALA A 40 -6.91 -7.41 11.34
N THR A 41 -8.02 -8.06 10.99
CA THR A 41 -8.69 -9.06 11.87
C THR A 41 -7.74 -10.21 12.21
N ALA A 42 -6.95 -10.70 11.25
CA ALA A 42 -5.97 -11.76 11.50
C ALA A 42 -4.90 -11.34 12.52
N VAL A 43 -4.50 -10.08 12.53
CA VAL A 43 -3.57 -9.54 13.52
C VAL A 43 -4.26 -9.34 14.88
N ASP A 44 -5.44 -8.73 14.90
CA ASP A 44 -6.21 -8.47 16.13
C ASP A 44 -6.58 -9.77 16.88
N THR A 45 -6.82 -10.86 16.15
CA THR A 45 -7.17 -12.18 16.71
C THR A 45 -5.96 -13.06 17.01
N GLY A 46 -4.74 -12.61 16.68
CA GLY A 46 -3.51 -13.36 16.93
C GLY A 46 -3.25 -14.53 15.95
N ILE A 47 -4.00 -14.61 14.84
CA ILE A 47 -3.72 -15.56 13.73
C ILE A 47 -2.37 -15.21 13.09
N ALA A 48 -2.07 -13.92 12.99
CA ALA A 48 -0.78 -13.40 12.57
C ALA A 48 -0.26 -12.39 13.59
N GLY A 49 1.07 -12.32 13.76
CA GLY A 49 1.68 -11.31 14.64
C GLY A 49 1.69 -9.91 14.02
N GLU A 50 1.68 -9.83 12.70
CA GLU A 50 1.74 -8.59 11.92
C GLU A 50 0.97 -8.73 10.61
N GLY A 51 0.60 -7.57 10.01
CA GLY A 51 -0.11 -7.53 8.73
C GLY A 51 0.53 -6.55 7.75
N VAL A 52 0.70 -6.95 6.48
CA VAL A 52 1.23 -6.08 5.42
C VAL A 52 0.12 -5.68 4.48
N VAL A 53 -0.06 -4.37 4.29
CA VAL A 53 -1.08 -3.79 3.40
C VAL A 53 -0.52 -2.59 2.63
N PRO A 54 -1.00 -2.31 1.40
CA PRO A 54 -0.63 -1.10 0.67
C PRO A 54 -1.31 0.12 1.29
N ILE A 55 -0.64 1.27 1.33
CA ILE A 55 -1.22 2.52 1.85
C ILE A 55 -1.23 3.64 0.80
N GLU A 56 -0.29 3.62 -0.13
CA GLU A 56 -0.13 4.69 -1.13
C GLU A 56 0.61 4.21 -2.37
N ASN A 57 0.17 4.64 -3.54
CA ASN A 57 0.90 4.46 -4.81
C ASN A 57 1.19 5.82 -5.44
N SER A 58 2.38 5.99 -6.00
CA SER A 58 2.85 7.27 -6.56
C SER A 58 2.04 7.78 -7.77
N LEU A 59 1.29 6.90 -8.45
CA LEU A 59 0.48 7.24 -9.62
C LEU A 59 -1.01 7.36 -9.29
N GLU A 60 -1.51 6.52 -8.37
CA GLU A 60 -2.93 6.40 -8.05
C GLU A 60 -3.31 7.14 -6.76
N GLY A 61 -2.32 7.50 -5.94
CA GLY A 61 -2.55 8.13 -4.65
C GLY A 61 -2.81 7.12 -3.53
N SER A 62 -3.59 7.53 -2.57
CA SER A 62 -3.83 6.78 -1.33
C SER A 62 -4.76 5.58 -1.52
N VAL A 63 -4.47 4.48 -0.81
CA VAL A 63 -5.32 3.29 -0.75
C VAL A 63 -6.41 3.52 0.29
N ASN A 64 -7.61 3.81 -0.20
CA ASN A 64 -8.76 4.21 0.61
C ASN A 64 -9.10 3.20 1.70
N ASP A 65 -9.15 1.91 1.36
CA ASP A 65 -9.52 0.85 2.31
C ASP A 65 -8.57 0.78 3.51
N THR A 66 -7.27 0.96 3.27
CA THR A 66 -6.26 0.97 4.35
C THR A 66 -6.39 2.20 5.23
N LEU A 67 -6.62 3.37 4.63
CA LEU A 67 -6.79 4.60 5.41
C LEU A 67 -8.09 4.58 6.22
N ASP A 68 -9.19 4.11 5.63
CA ASP A 68 -10.48 4.00 6.33
C ASP A 68 -10.39 3.02 7.53
N LEU A 69 -9.77 1.87 7.31
CA LEU A 69 -9.48 0.92 8.39
C LEU A 69 -8.70 1.58 9.53
N LEU A 70 -7.58 2.23 9.19
CA LEU A 70 -6.70 2.85 10.20
C LEU A 70 -7.36 4.01 10.94
N ILE A 71 -8.22 4.78 10.28
CA ILE A 71 -8.91 5.92 10.89
C ILE A 71 -10.06 5.44 11.80
N HIS A 72 -10.93 4.58 11.29
CA HIS A 72 -12.25 4.35 11.87
C HIS A 72 -12.42 2.98 12.56
N GLU A 73 -11.75 1.93 12.08
CA GLU A 73 -12.13 0.56 12.41
C GLU A 73 -11.11 -0.18 13.28
N SER A 74 -9.81 0.04 13.08
CA SER A 74 -8.77 -0.75 13.72
C SER A 74 -8.05 0.02 14.82
N ARG A 75 -7.59 -0.69 15.85
CA ARG A 75 -6.67 -0.18 16.88
C ARG A 75 -5.21 -0.49 16.59
N LEU A 76 -4.96 -1.22 15.51
CA LEU A 76 -3.60 -1.54 15.10
C LEU A 76 -2.83 -0.28 14.73
N LEU A 77 -1.53 -0.35 14.92
CA LEU A 77 -0.59 0.72 14.66
C LEU A 77 0.33 0.34 13.51
N ILE A 78 0.75 1.33 12.75
CA ILE A 78 1.82 1.18 11.79
C ILE A 78 3.13 1.05 12.57
N CYS A 79 3.83 -0.07 12.44
CA CYS A 79 5.13 -0.29 13.07
C CYS A 79 6.29 -0.23 12.08
N ARG A 80 6.02 -0.24 10.76
CA ARG A 80 7.03 -0.10 9.71
C ARG A 80 6.42 0.34 8.39
N GLU A 81 7.22 1.00 7.56
CA GLU A 81 6.89 1.26 6.15
C GLU A 81 7.87 0.54 5.23
N LEU A 82 7.38 0.14 4.07
CA LEU A 82 8.12 -0.51 2.99
C LEU A 82 7.81 0.19 1.69
N VAL A 83 8.79 0.28 0.81
CA VAL A 83 8.60 0.88 -0.51
C VAL A 83 9.09 -0.11 -1.56
N LEU A 84 8.26 -0.34 -2.57
CA LEU A 84 8.58 -1.18 -3.71
C LEU A 84 8.36 -0.43 -5.01
N ASP A 85 9.30 -0.60 -5.93
CA ASP A 85 9.08 -0.27 -7.33
C ASP A 85 8.12 -1.31 -7.93
N ILE A 86 7.09 -0.82 -8.62
CA ILE A 86 6.09 -1.66 -9.25
C ILE A 86 6.42 -1.80 -10.71
N GLU A 87 6.85 -2.98 -11.07
CA GLU A 87 7.20 -3.35 -12.44
C GLU A 87 6.11 -4.24 -13.04
N ASN A 88 5.57 -3.80 -14.17
CA ASN A 88 4.63 -4.59 -14.95
C ASN A 88 5.38 -5.29 -16.08
N HIS A 89 5.22 -6.61 -16.17
CA HIS A 89 5.79 -7.43 -17.22
C HIS A 89 4.67 -8.08 -18.05
N LEU A 90 4.93 -8.34 -19.33
CA LEU A 90 4.06 -9.17 -20.14
C LEU A 90 4.46 -10.63 -19.95
N LEU A 91 3.55 -11.41 -19.42
CA LEU A 91 3.71 -12.82 -19.06
C LEU A 91 2.91 -13.69 -20.01
N VAL A 92 3.46 -14.86 -20.36
CA VAL A 92 2.81 -15.85 -21.24
C VAL A 92 3.06 -17.27 -20.73
N LYS A 93 2.27 -18.24 -21.21
CA LYS A 93 2.64 -19.64 -21.03
C LYS A 93 4.00 -19.93 -21.68
N PRO A 94 4.84 -20.77 -21.09
CA PRO A 94 6.09 -21.21 -21.72
C PRO A 94 5.85 -21.74 -23.14
N GLY A 95 6.68 -21.26 -24.08
CA GLY A 95 6.56 -21.63 -25.49
C GLY A 95 5.51 -20.86 -26.30
N THR A 96 4.76 -19.92 -25.69
CA THR A 96 3.82 -19.07 -26.44
C THR A 96 4.58 -18.06 -27.29
N SER A 97 4.24 -18.00 -28.59
CA SER A 97 4.78 -17.01 -29.50
C SER A 97 4.25 -15.61 -29.18
N ALA A 98 5.11 -14.60 -29.30
CA ALA A 98 4.72 -13.19 -29.23
C ALA A 98 3.72 -12.80 -30.33
N ALA A 99 3.80 -13.45 -31.50
CA ALA A 99 2.87 -13.23 -32.59
C ALA A 99 1.54 -13.94 -32.34
N GLY A 100 0.44 -13.22 -32.51
CA GLY A 100 -0.89 -13.83 -32.50
C GLY A 100 -1.56 -13.87 -31.11
N LEU A 101 -1.06 -13.13 -30.13
CA LEU A 101 -1.78 -12.94 -28.86
C LEU A 101 -3.17 -12.33 -29.14
N LYS A 102 -4.20 -12.99 -28.59
CA LYS A 102 -5.61 -12.61 -28.76
C LYS A 102 -6.18 -11.91 -27.54
N VAL A 103 -5.68 -12.27 -26.35
CA VAL A 103 -6.20 -11.78 -25.07
C VAL A 103 -5.05 -11.41 -24.16
N ILE A 104 -5.22 -10.28 -23.44
CA ILE A 104 -4.30 -9.83 -22.40
C ILE A 104 -5.10 -9.58 -21.13
N PHE A 105 -4.84 -10.39 -20.10
CA PHE A 105 -5.49 -10.31 -18.80
C PHE A 105 -4.70 -9.41 -17.86
N SER A 106 -5.33 -8.57 -17.07
CA SER A 106 -4.77 -7.98 -15.85
C SER A 106 -5.82 -7.26 -15.01
N HIS A 107 -5.39 -6.81 -13.82
CA HIS A 107 -6.16 -5.84 -13.06
C HIS A 107 -6.32 -4.54 -13.89
N PRO A 108 -7.50 -3.88 -13.85
CA PRO A 108 -7.76 -2.66 -14.64
C PRO A 108 -6.67 -1.60 -14.54
N GLN A 109 -6.14 -1.38 -13.34
CA GLN A 109 -5.06 -0.44 -13.09
C GLN A 109 -3.78 -0.78 -13.87
N ALA A 110 -3.34 -2.05 -13.85
CA ALA A 110 -2.13 -2.48 -14.56
C ALA A 110 -2.32 -2.44 -16.08
N LEU A 111 -3.53 -2.73 -16.59
CA LEU A 111 -3.89 -2.53 -18.00
C LEU A 111 -3.79 -1.05 -18.39
N ALA A 112 -4.34 -0.15 -17.58
CA ALA A 112 -4.28 1.28 -17.83
C ALA A 112 -2.83 1.81 -17.80
N GLN A 113 -2.02 1.33 -16.87
CA GLN A 113 -0.60 1.70 -16.74
C GLN A 113 0.30 1.13 -17.84
N SER A 114 -0.15 0.13 -18.59
CA SER A 114 0.59 -0.50 -19.70
C SER A 114 -0.11 -0.30 -21.06
N ARG A 115 -1.07 0.62 -21.13
CA ARG A 115 -1.96 0.78 -22.29
C ARG A 115 -1.20 1.09 -23.57
N ARG A 116 -0.26 2.03 -23.54
CA ARG A 116 0.50 2.43 -24.74
C ARG A 116 1.33 1.28 -25.30
N PHE A 117 1.93 0.47 -24.42
CA PHE A 117 2.66 -0.72 -24.84
C PHE A 117 1.73 -1.71 -25.51
N ILE A 118 0.57 -2.01 -24.91
CA ILE A 118 -0.42 -2.96 -25.44
C ILE A 118 -0.94 -2.50 -26.80
N GLU A 119 -1.39 -1.25 -26.92
CA GLU A 119 -1.92 -0.69 -28.16
C GLU A 119 -0.89 -0.71 -29.30
N ARG A 120 0.39 -0.44 -28.99
CA ARG A 120 1.46 -0.42 -29.98
C ARG A 120 1.89 -1.81 -30.45
N CYS A 121 2.04 -2.75 -29.49
CA CYS A 121 2.62 -4.06 -29.79
C CYS A 121 1.56 -5.11 -30.11
N TYR A 122 0.35 -4.97 -29.55
CA TYR A 122 -0.74 -5.94 -29.63
C TYR A 122 -2.10 -5.28 -29.92
N PRO A 123 -2.24 -4.48 -30.98
CA PRO A 123 -3.43 -3.68 -31.25
C PRO A 123 -4.68 -4.52 -31.51
N LYS A 124 -4.54 -5.82 -31.79
CA LYS A 124 -5.65 -6.76 -32.04
C LYS A 124 -5.99 -7.61 -30.82
N ALA A 125 -5.22 -7.52 -29.74
CA ALA A 125 -5.49 -8.28 -28.52
C ALA A 125 -6.59 -7.59 -27.70
N GLN A 126 -7.51 -8.40 -27.20
CA GLN A 126 -8.56 -7.93 -26.29
C GLN A 126 -7.98 -7.81 -24.87
N ALA A 127 -8.08 -6.65 -24.26
CA ALA A 127 -7.77 -6.48 -22.85
C ALA A 127 -8.96 -6.95 -21.98
N VAL A 128 -8.70 -7.85 -21.04
CA VAL A 128 -9.71 -8.44 -20.15
C VAL A 128 -9.33 -8.18 -18.71
N ALA A 129 -10.27 -7.60 -17.95
CA ALA A 129 -10.08 -7.28 -16.54
C ALA A 129 -10.14 -8.55 -15.68
N ALA A 130 -9.18 -8.67 -14.75
CA ALA A 130 -9.14 -9.68 -13.71
C ALA A 130 -9.15 -9.02 -12.32
N LEU A 131 -9.46 -9.77 -11.27
CA LEU A 131 -9.57 -9.27 -9.90
C LEU A 131 -8.22 -8.78 -9.34
N SER A 132 -7.12 -9.36 -9.80
CA SER A 132 -5.75 -8.95 -9.44
C SER A 132 -4.78 -9.28 -10.57
N THR A 133 -3.57 -8.73 -10.52
CA THR A 133 -2.49 -9.10 -11.45
C THR A 133 -2.11 -10.58 -11.31
N ALA A 134 -2.20 -11.16 -10.11
CA ALA A 134 -1.95 -12.57 -9.86
C ALA A 134 -3.07 -13.46 -10.45
N ALA A 135 -4.35 -13.13 -10.22
CA ALA A 135 -5.49 -13.81 -10.83
C ALA A 135 -5.42 -13.77 -12.37
N ALA A 136 -4.97 -12.65 -12.94
CA ALA A 136 -4.75 -12.54 -14.38
C ALA A 136 -3.75 -13.55 -14.93
N VAL A 137 -2.69 -13.86 -14.16
CA VAL A 137 -1.71 -14.89 -14.55
C VAL A 137 -2.34 -16.28 -14.48
N GLU A 138 -3.15 -16.58 -13.48
CA GLU A 138 -3.90 -17.85 -13.39
C GLU A 138 -4.86 -18.00 -14.59
N GLU A 139 -5.65 -16.96 -14.89
CA GLU A 139 -6.58 -16.97 -16.04
C GLU A 139 -5.82 -17.15 -17.37
N MET A 140 -4.70 -16.49 -17.54
CA MET A 140 -3.83 -16.66 -18.70
C MET A 140 -3.32 -18.09 -18.80
N MET A 141 -2.85 -18.67 -17.67
CA MET A 141 -2.37 -20.06 -17.62
C MET A 141 -3.49 -21.08 -17.88
N ALA A 142 -4.74 -20.77 -17.54
CA ALA A 142 -5.90 -21.62 -17.84
C ALA A 142 -6.45 -21.45 -19.27
N SER A 143 -6.09 -20.36 -19.96
CA SER A 143 -6.66 -20.03 -21.29
C SER A 143 -6.30 -21.06 -22.36
N ASN A 144 -7.28 -21.38 -23.23
CA ASN A 144 -7.09 -22.25 -24.40
C ASN A 144 -6.71 -21.48 -25.67
N GLN A 145 -6.67 -20.16 -25.63
CA GLN A 145 -6.24 -19.31 -26.76
C GLN A 145 -4.88 -18.68 -26.46
N PRO A 146 -4.16 -18.19 -27.48
CA PRO A 146 -2.94 -17.42 -27.29
C PRO A 146 -3.21 -16.20 -26.41
N ALA A 147 -2.79 -16.27 -25.15
CA ALA A 147 -3.06 -15.26 -24.14
C ALA A 147 -1.77 -14.81 -23.45
N ALA A 148 -1.83 -13.57 -22.96
CA ALA A 148 -0.82 -13.00 -22.07
C ALA A 148 -1.48 -12.44 -20.80
N ALA A 149 -0.68 -12.19 -19.78
CA ALA A 149 -1.09 -11.43 -18.62
C ALA A 149 -0.10 -10.29 -18.35
N VAL A 150 -0.58 -9.16 -17.84
CA VAL A 150 0.30 -8.15 -17.25
C VAL A 150 0.39 -8.44 -15.76
N GLY A 151 1.59 -8.72 -15.29
CA GLY A 151 1.86 -9.09 -13.90
C GLY A 151 3.29 -8.77 -13.49
N ASN A 152 3.62 -9.04 -12.24
CA ASN A 152 4.95 -8.87 -11.68
C ASN A 152 5.82 -10.14 -11.81
N ALA A 153 7.12 -10.02 -11.51
CA ALA A 153 8.05 -11.15 -11.60
C ALA A 153 7.69 -12.28 -10.61
N ARG A 154 7.14 -11.96 -9.43
CA ARG A 154 6.74 -12.95 -8.43
C ARG A 154 5.59 -13.83 -8.92
N ALA A 155 4.60 -13.22 -9.57
CA ALA A 155 3.51 -13.99 -10.18
C ALA A 155 4.04 -14.90 -11.31
N ALA A 156 4.99 -14.41 -12.13
CA ALA A 156 5.62 -15.25 -13.15
C ALA A 156 6.30 -16.48 -12.54
N GLU A 157 7.07 -16.30 -11.47
CA GLU A 157 7.74 -17.39 -10.75
C GLU A 157 6.73 -18.36 -10.14
N LEU A 158 5.74 -17.85 -9.40
CA LEU A 158 4.77 -18.66 -8.67
C LEU A 158 3.93 -19.56 -9.59
N TYR A 159 3.48 -19.02 -10.72
CA TYR A 159 2.61 -19.71 -11.67
C TYR A 159 3.37 -20.39 -12.83
N GLY A 160 4.70 -20.31 -12.84
CA GLY A 160 5.51 -20.90 -13.92
C GLY A 160 5.33 -20.21 -15.27
N ALA A 161 4.96 -18.93 -15.28
CA ALA A 161 4.81 -18.14 -16.50
C ALA A 161 6.16 -17.63 -17.01
N GLN A 162 6.28 -17.47 -18.32
CA GLN A 162 7.45 -16.90 -18.97
C GLN A 162 7.27 -15.39 -19.12
N ILE A 163 8.30 -14.61 -18.76
CA ILE A 163 8.32 -13.18 -19.04
C ILE A 163 8.66 -12.96 -20.50
N LEU A 164 7.72 -12.45 -21.29
CA LEU A 164 7.89 -12.14 -22.71
C LEU A 164 8.47 -10.74 -22.91
N ALA A 165 8.02 -9.76 -22.11
CA ALA A 165 8.56 -8.40 -22.11
C ALA A 165 8.61 -7.85 -20.69
N ARG A 166 9.68 -7.10 -20.38
CA ARG A 166 9.90 -6.52 -19.05
C ARG A 166 9.55 -5.03 -19.06
N ASN A 167 9.11 -4.53 -17.89
CA ASN A 167 8.94 -3.10 -17.62
C ASN A 167 8.09 -2.39 -18.67
N ILE A 168 6.90 -2.95 -18.93
CA ILE A 168 5.98 -2.49 -19.98
C ILE A 168 5.08 -1.33 -19.54
N GLN A 169 5.22 -0.85 -18.31
CA GLN A 169 4.45 0.29 -17.79
C GLN A 169 4.80 1.58 -18.53
N ASP A 170 3.77 2.40 -18.79
CA ASP A 170 3.88 3.65 -19.56
C ASP A 170 4.60 4.78 -18.81
N ARG A 171 4.66 4.69 -17.47
CA ARG A 171 5.30 5.67 -16.59
C ARG A 171 6.23 4.99 -15.59
N SER A 172 7.39 5.62 -15.36
CA SER A 172 8.36 5.25 -14.34
C SER A 172 8.87 6.54 -13.67
N PRO A 173 9.15 6.58 -12.35
CA PRO A 173 8.93 5.48 -11.43
C PRO A 173 7.45 5.25 -11.09
N ASN A 174 7.07 3.99 -10.84
CA ASN A 174 5.81 3.60 -10.24
C ASN A 174 6.13 2.91 -8.91
N VAL A 175 5.82 3.57 -7.81
CA VAL A 175 6.24 3.14 -6.49
C VAL A 175 5.03 2.97 -5.59
N THR A 176 4.96 1.86 -4.87
CA THR A 176 3.94 1.63 -3.85
C THR A 176 4.58 1.59 -2.47
N ARG A 177 4.00 2.37 -1.56
CA ARG A 177 4.28 2.32 -0.13
C ARG A 177 3.33 1.35 0.53
N PHE A 178 3.89 0.41 1.28
CA PHE A 178 3.19 -0.56 2.12
C PHE A 178 3.48 -0.24 3.58
N VAL A 179 2.58 -0.63 4.45
CA VAL A 179 2.76 -0.53 5.90
C VAL A 179 2.59 -1.88 6.56
N VAL A 180 3.33 -2.07 7.65
CA VAL A 180 3.19 -3.22 8.53
C VAL A 180 2.35 -2.78 9.73
N LEU A 181 1.25 -3.49 9.94
CA LEU A 181 0.31 -3.29 11.04
C LEU A 181 0.63 -4.26 12.18
N SER A 182 0.60 -3.74 13.41
CA SER A 182 0.84 -4.52 14.62
C SER A 182 0.04 -3.93 15.79
N ALA A 183 -0.06 -4.67 16.91
CA ALA A 183 -0.67 -4.19 18.14
C ALA A 183 0.11 -3.03 18.79
N THR A 184 1.40 -2.92 18.49
CA THR A 184 2.30 -1.86 18.98
C THR A 184 3.08 -1.26 17.80
N ASP A 185 3.42 0.02 17.90
CA ASP A 185 4.34 0.65 16.97
C ASP A 185 5.80 0.33 17.31
N HIS A 186 6.72 0.81 16.47
CA HIS A 186 8.15 0.59 16.66
C HIS A 186 8.69 1.46 17.82
N ALA A 187 9.73 1.00 18.50
CA ALA A 187 10.47 1.85 19.44
C ALA A 187 11.22 2.98 18.69
N PRO A 188 11.49 4.12 19.34
CA PRO A 188 12.21 5.23 18.71
C PRO A 188 13.57 4.82 18.14
N THR A 189 13.86 5.25 16.91
CA THR A 189 15.14 5.00 16.24
C THR A 189 15.96 6.29 16.03
N GLY A 190 15.35 7.45 16.26
CA GLY A 190 15.91 8.77 15.97
C GLY A 190 15.73 9.20 14.50
N ARG A 191 15.16 8.35 13.64
CA ARG A 191 14.84 8.63 12.23
C ARG A 191 13.49 8.06 11.87
N ASP A 192 12.47 8.58 12.54
CA ASP A 192 11.13 8.04 12.53
C ASP A 192 10.15 8.95 11.82
N LYS A 193 8.99 8.41 11.49
CA LYS A 193 7.77 9.11 11.11
C LYS A 193 6.67 8.76 12.08
N THR A 194 5.76 9.69 12.28
CA THR A 194 4.48 9.47 12.95
C THR A 194 3.35 9.81 12.01
N SER A 195 2.43 8.87 11.81
CA SER A 195 1.20 9.08 11.06
C SER A 195 0.05 9.37 12.01
N LEU A 196 -0.74 10.39 11.71
CA LEU A 196 -1.90 10.78 12.50
C LEU A 196 -3.08 11.20 11.65
N ALA A 197 -4.27 11.10 12.24
CA ALA A 197 -5.53 11.57 11.67
C ALA A 197 -6.27 12.47 12.68
N PHE A 198 -6.91 13.54 12.19
CA PHE A 198 -7.70 14.43 13.03
C PHE A 198 -8.84 15.08 12.27
N THR A 199 -9.86 15.55 13.01
CA THR A 199 -10.97 16.37 12.50
C THR A 199 -11.18 17.58 13.38
N PHE A 200 -11.93 18.55 12.86
CA PHE A 200 -12.37 19.72 13.63
C PHE A 200 -13.86 19.60 13.97
N LYS A 201 -14.27 20.20 15.10
CA LYS A 201 -15.69 20.26 15.48
C LYS A 201 -16.47 21.20 14.57
N ASP A 202 -15.88 22.35 14.29
CA ASP A 202 -16.46 23.41 13.50
C ASP A 202 -15.72 23.54 12.17
N ASP A 203 -16.37 24.12 11.16
CA ASP A 203 -15.75 24.48 9.88
C ASP A 203 -15.60 26.00 9.85
N ARG A 204 -14.39 26.50 10.11
CA ARG A 204 -14.04 27.91 10.03
C ARG A 204 -12.68 28.12 9.39
N PRO A 205 -12.48 29.25 8.70
CA PRO A 205 -11.19 29.62 8.14
C PRO A 205 -10.07 29.60 9.20
N GLY A 206 -8.90 29.07 8.81
CA GLY A 206 -7.71 29.13 9.64
C GLY A 206 -7.47 27.90 10.55
N LEU A 207 -8.44 27.02 10.78
CA LEU A 207 -8.26 25.86 11.68
C LEU A 207 -7.08 24.96 11.27
N LEU A 208 -7.00 24.60 10.00
CA LEU A 208 -5.90 23.79 9.50
C LEU A 208 -4.56 24.55 9.64
N TYR A 209 -4.55 25.85 9.35
CA TYR A 209 -3.36 26.69 9.55
C TYR A 209 -2.89 26.70 11.01
N GLU A 210 -3.81 26.79 11.97
CA GLU A 210 -3.49 26.74 13.41
C GLU A 210 -2.80 25.44 13.79
N VAL A 211 -3.25 24.29 13.25
CA VAL A 211 -2.64 22.98 13.47
C VAL A 211 -1.26 22.88 12.78
N LEU A 212 -1.18 23.24 11.50
CA LEU A 212 0.09 23.24 10.77
C LEU A 212 1.11 24.19 11.40
N GLY A 213 0.63 25.30 11.97
CA GLY A 213 1.45 26.26 12.69
C GLY A 213 2.13 25.68 13.94
N GLU A 214 1.51 24.70 14.62
CA GLU A 214 2.15 24.02 15.75
C GLU A 214 3.39 23.23 15.30
N PHE A 215 3.30 22.51 14.18
CA PHE A 215 4.46 21.79 13.62
C PHE A 215 5.54 22.75 13.13
N ALA A 216 5.15 23.79 12.39
CA ALA A 216 6.08 24.77 11.83
C ALA A 216 6.86 25.53 12.92
N LYS A 217 6.21 25.98 14.00
CA LYS A 217 6.85 26.68 15.15
C LYS A 217 7.93 25.84 15.82
N HIS A 218 7.80 24.51 15.76
CA HIS A 218 8.73 23.59 16.39
C HIS A 218 9.70 22.94 15.40
N ASN A 219 9.73 23.44 14.15
CA ASN A 219 10.58 22.94 13.06
C ASN A 219 10.39 21.45 12.77
N ILE A 220 9.15 20.96 12.89
CA ILE A 220 8.78 19.59 12.57
C ILE A 220 8.36 19.53 11.12
N ASN A 221 9.05 18.71 10.32
CA ASN A 221 8.74 18.52 8.91
C ASN A 221 7.52 17.61 8.73
N LEU A 222 6.66 17.96 7.76
CA LEU A 222 5.52 17.16 7.34
C LEU A 222 5.83 16.50 6.01
N ALA A 223 5.91 15.17 5.99
CA ALA A 223 6.19 14.39 4.78
C ALA A 223 4.93 14.16 3.92
N LYS A 224 3.73 14.23 4.54
CA LYS A 224 2.44 14.08 3.86
C LYS A 224 1.38 14.93 4.54
N ILE A 225 0.47 15.48 3.76
CA ILE A 225 -0.80 16.03 4.20
C ILE A 225 -1.87 15.65 3.19
N GLU A 226 -3.01 15.16 3.67
CA GLU A 226 -4.15 14.76 2.85
C GLU A 226 -5.44 15.09 3.59
N SER A 227 -6.47 15.56 2.87
CA SER A 227 -7.81 15.71 3.40
C SER A 227 -8.76 14.72 2.71
N ARG A 228 -9.63 14.09 3.49
CA ARG A 228 -10.60 13.11 3.02
C ARG A 228 -11.98 13.39 3.59
N PRO A 229 -13.07 13.10 2.86
CA PRO A 229 -14.42 13.13 3.45
C PRO A 229 -14.48 12.20 4.68
N SER A 230 -15.08 12.68 5.77
CA SER A 230 -15.17 11.91 7.03
C SER A 230 -16.15 10.73 6.96
N LYS A 231 -16.97 10.67 5.91
CA LYS A 231 -18.09 9.71 5.74
C LYS A 231 -19.22 9.87 6.78
N GLU A 232 -19.10 10.77 7.74
CA GLU A 232 -20.16 11.07 8.73
C GLU A 232 -21.18 12.06 8.21
N ALA A 233 -20.70 13.12 7.52
CA ALA A 233 -21.56 14.15 6.92
C ALA A 233 -20.84 14.82 5.75
N LEU A 234 -21.63 15.29 4.78
CA LEU A 234 -21.11 16.08 3.67
C LEU A 234 -20.49 17.39 4.19
N GLY A 235 -19.30 17.73 3.68
CA GLY A 235 -18.54 18.92 4.11
C GLY A 235 -17.65 18.70 5.34
N ARG A 236 -17.67 17.53 5.97
CA ARG A 236 -16.72 17.18 7.04
C ARG A 236 -15.54 16.38 6.50
N TYR A 237 -14.36 16.73 6.97
CA TYR A 237 -13.09 16.14 6.50
C TYR A 237 -12.28 15.58 7.66
N VAL A 238 -11.60 14.45 7.38
CA VAL A 238 -10.48 13.94 8.18
C VAL A 238 -9.21 14.39 7.51
N PHE A 239 -8.31 14.99 8.28
CA PHE A 239 -6.97 15.35 7.83
C PHE A 239 -5.99 14.27 8.28
N LEU A 240 -5.12 13.89 7.35
CA LEU A 240 -4.07 12.91 7.55
C LEU A 240 -2.72 13.61 7.43
N ILE A 241 -1.83 13.37 8.35
CA ILE A 241 -0.47 13.92 8.34
C ILE A 241 0.53 12.80 8.64
N ASP A 242 1.62 12.75 7.87
CA ASP A 242 2.85 12.07 8.26
C ASP A 242 3.87 13.12 8.65
N LEU A 243 4.29 13.15 9.90
CA LEU A 243 5.35 14.04 10.40
C LEU A 243 6.65 13.26 10.61
N GLU A 244 7.80 13.97 10.58
CA GLU A 244 9.09 13.41 10.95
C GLU A 244 9.30 13.51 12.46
N GLY A 245 9.66 12.39 13.09
CA GLY A 245 9.85 12.21 14.51
C GLY A 245 8.97 11.12 15.10
N HIS A 246 9.34 10.62 16.26
CA HIS A 246 8.62 9.58 16.98
C HIS A 246 7.70 10.18 18.05
N ARG A 247 6.49 9.65 18.24
CA ARG A 247 5.51 10.15 19.23
C ARG A 247 6.01 10.15 20.68
N GLN A 248 7.06 9.34 20.98
CA GLN A 248 7.69 9.31 22.30
C GLN A 248 8.86 10.30 22.43
N ASP A 249 9.25 10.99 21.37
CA ASP A 249 10.20 12.10 21.46
C ASP A 249 9.52 13.26 22.19
N LYS A 250 10.14 13.78 23.23
CA LYS A 250 9.56 14.80 24.10
C LYS A 250 8.95 15.99 23.34
N LEU A 251 9.67 16.49 22.31
CA LEU A 251 9.18 17.60 21.48
C LEU A 251 7.94 17.20 20.68
N ILE A 252 7.94 16.00 20.09
CA ILE A 252 6.82 15.51 19.28
C ILE A 252 5.60 15.31 20.17
N ASP A 253 5.74 14.65 21.32
CA ASP A 253 4.69 14.41 22.29
C ASP A 253 4.01 15.72 22.73
N GLU A 254 4.81 16.75 23.13
CA GLU A 254 4.30 18.07 23.49
C GLU A 254 3.51 18.74 22.35
N VAL A 255 3.96 18.61 21.10
CA VAL A 255 3.27 19.20 19.94
C VAL A 255 2.01 18.43 19.60
N LEU A 256 2.02 17.10 19.68
CA LEU A 256 0.83 16.26 19.47
C LEU A 256 -0.27 16.59 20.49
N ASP A 257 0.08 16.84 21.76
CA ASP A 257 -0.88 17.26 22.78
C ASP A 257 -1.51 18.62 22.46
N ARG A 258 -0.73 19.58 21.95
CA ARG A 258 -1.25 20.89 21.50
C ARG A 258 -2.19 20.77 20.32
N VAL A 259 -1.89 19.88 19.36
CA VAL A 259 -2.76 19.60 18.21
C VAL A 259 -4.04 18.93 18.68
N LYS A 260 -3.95 17.97 19.59
CA LYS A 260 -5.11 17.23 20.14
C LYS A 260 -6.12 18.16 20.78
N VAL A 261 -5.68 19.17 21.52
CA VAL A 261 -6.60 20.17 22.15
C VAL A 261 -7.37 20.99 21.10
N LYS A 262 -6.80 21.18 19.90
CA LYS A 262 -7.42 21.98 18.82
C LYS A 262 -8.38 21.16 17.93
N THR A 263 -8.47 19.85 18.14
CA THR A 263 -9.20 18.92 17.27
C THR A 263 -10.34 18.24 18.02
N SER A 264 -11.39 17.82 17.32
CA SER A 264 -12.53 17.08 17.91
C SER A 264 -12.32 15.56 17.89
N PHE A 265 -11.55 15.08 16.92
CA PHE A 265 -11.05 13.72 16.83
C PHE A 265 -9.56 13.79 16.58
N PHE A 266 -8.80 12.95 17.25
CA PHE A 266 -7.35 12.85 17.11
C PHE A 266 -6.90 11.41 17.32
N LYS A 267 -6.19 10.84 16.35
CA LYS A 267 -5.70 9.47 16.40
C LYS A 267 -4.29 9.39 15.85
N VAL A 268 -3.35 8.91 16.66
CA VAL A 268 -2.03 8.48 16.17
C VAL A 268 -2.19 7.07 15.60
N MET A 269 -1.82 6.91 14.33
CA MET A 269 -1.90 5.63 13.62
C MET A 269 -0.61 4.82 13.72
N GLY A 270 0.43 5.36 14.33
CA GLY A 270 1.69 4.69 14.62
C GLY A 270 2.91 5.58 14.40
N SER A 271 4.01 5.20 15.07
CA SER A 271 5.35 5.76 14.87
C SER A 271 6.30 4.65 14.46
N TYR A 272 7.09 4.87 13.41
CA TYR A 272 7.86 3.83 12.75
C TYR A 272 9.10 4.41 12.04
N PRO A 273 10.15 3.59 11.85
CA PRO A 273 11.35 4.03 11.13
C PRO A 273 11.02 4.50 9.73
N LYS A 274 11.54 5.67 9.36
CA LYS A 274 11.44 6.23 8.00
C LYS A 274 12.15 5.30 7.02
N TYR A 275 11.46 4.93 5.92
CA TYR A 275 12.07 4.12 4.87
C TYR A 275 13.33 4.80 4.33
N GLN A 276 14.38 4.00 4.18
CA GLN A 276 15.62 4.39 3.52
C GLN A 276 15.78 3.55 2.27
N ALA A 277 15.89 4.20 1.12
CA ALA A 277 16.31 3.49 -0.08
C ALA A 277 17.70 2.89 0.18
N VAL A 278 17.84 1.59 -0.05
CA VAL A 278 19.17 0.97 -0.04
C VAL A 278 19.88 1.50 -1.27
N SER A 279 20.93 2.30 -1.04
CA SER A 279 21.80 2.87 -2.09
C SER A 279 22.61 1.77 -2.74
#